data_f4c0b41197a8ccd739bbbddc18c9e971
#
_entry.id   f4c0b41197a8ccd739bbbddc18c9e971
#
_cell.length_a   1.000
_cell.length_b   1.000
_cell.length_c   1.000
_cell.angle_alpha   90.00
_cell.angle_beta   90.00
_cell.angle_gamma   90.00
#
_symmetry.space_group_name_H-M   'P 1'
#
loop_
_entity.id
_entity.type
_entity.pdbx_description
1 polymer ?
#
loop_
_entity_poly.entity_id
_entity_poly.type
_entity_poly.pdbx_seq_one_letter_code
_entity_poly.pdbx_strand_id
1 'polypeptide(L)'
;MNHSNNKIPDHIYIVGADGITTYFLPAFIKTMAATTKGLPAIHIIDGDAVEERNLERQLFDPSAIAKNKARALVERYRDEYRRLYARERFFHPGEIVKNGSLLFVFVDNHAARRSALIACDHCECTAILAANEYTAAQAMWYHPSFRGGRLDPRVCYPEIETDQSNNPIRPRGCTTQEAMEVAPQLPIANLACAAYALQLFWFYFMVAPSLEEDSRSFWPIEHTNNFNVIQTRKEQDYARNSVET
;
A
#
# COMPACT_ATOMS: atom_id res chain seq x y z
N MET A 1 -22.77 8.82 7.80
CA MET A 1 -22.22 8.44 6.47
C MET A 1 -22.52 6.98 6.26
N ASN A 2 -23.27 6.64 5.21
CA ASN A 2 -23.64 5.23 4.93
C ASN A 2 -22.42 4.46 4.40
N HIS A 3 -21.67 3.78 5.27
CA HIS A 3 -20.63 2.80 4.90
C HIS A 3 -21.19 1.37 4.84
N SER A 4 -22.52 1.22 4.72
CA SER A 4 -23.21 -0.06 4.83
C SER A 4 -22.98 -1.05 3.67
N ASN A 5 -22.07 -0.75 2.72
CA ASN A 5 -21.76 -1.64 1.60
C ASN A 5 -20.29 -1.50 1.15
N ASN A 6 -19.33 -1.76 2.04
CA ASN A 6 -17.94 -1.93 1.61
C ASN A 6 -17.75 -3.26 0.86
N LYS A 7 -18.51 -3.42 -0.23
CA LYS A 7 -18.26 -4.48 -1.20
C LYS A 7 -16.86 -4.27 -1.79
N ILE A 8 -16.09 -5.34 -1.93
CA ILE A 8 -14.81 -5.27 -2.64
C ILE A 8 -15.05 -4.63 -4.00
N PRO A 9 -14.34 -3.53 -4.34
CA PRO A 9 -14.53 -2.84 -5.61
C PRO A 9 -14.22 -3.74 -6.80
N ASP A 10 -14.94 -3.54 -7.92
CA ASP A 10 -14.73 -4.30 -9.15
C ASP A 10 -13.37 -4.00 -9.82
N HIS A 11 -12.75 -2.86 -9.46
CA HIS A 11 -11.43 -2.45 -9.92
C HIS A 11 -10.53 -2.09 -8.73
N ILE A 12 -9.33 -2.64 -8.75
CA ILE A 12 -8.27 -2.37 -7.78
C ILE A 12 -7.04 -1.91 -8.55
N TYR A 13 -6.42 -0.83 -8.09
CA TYR A 13 -5.20 -0.30 -8.68
C TYR A 13 -4.06 -0.42 -7.67
N ILE A 14 -2.93 -0.98 -8.11
CA ILE A 14 -1.68 -1.02 -7.33
C ILE A 14 -0.73 -0.05 -8.01
N VAL A 15 -0.44 1.05 -7.35
CA VAL A 15 0.45 2.12 -7.81
C VAL A 15 1.82 1.89 -7.20
N GLY A 16 2.80 1.59 -8.06
CA GLY A 16 4.13 1.14 -7.67
C GLY A 16 4.25 -0.40 -7.67
N ALA A 17 5.25 -0.93 -8.37
CA ALA A 17 5.54 -2.36 -8.48
C ALA A 17 6.89 -2.73 -7.83
N ASP A 18 7.29 -1.97 -6.81
CA ASP A 18 8.53 -2.15 -6.06
C ASP A 18 8.43 -3.19 -4.94
N GLY A 19 9.37 -3.12 -4.00
CA GLY A 19 9.54 -4.06 -2.91
C GLY A 19 8.24 -4.43 -2.20
N ILE A 20 7.46 -3.44 -1.73
CA ILE A 20 6.19 -3.71 -1.03
C ILE A 20 5.25 -4.54 -1.89
N THR A 21 5.07 -4.17 -3.17
CA THR A 21 4.17 -4.87 -4.10
C THR A 21 4.59 -6.31 -4.33
N THR A 22 5.89 -6.59 -4.41
CA THR A 22 6.39 -7.95 -4.65
C THR A 22 6.07 -8.91 -3.50
N TYR A 23 6.01 -8.42 -2.26
CA TYR A 23 5.57 -9.20 -1.09
C TYR A 23 4.05 -9.21 -0.93
N PHE A 24 3.38 -8.11 -1.25
CA PHE A 24 1.93 -7.95 -1.11
C PHE A 24 1.14 -8.80 -2.09
N LEU A 25 1.48 -8.74 -3.39
CA LEU A 25 0.68 -9.28 -4.48
C LEU A 25 0.41 -10.79 -4.34
N PRO A 26 1.38 -11.66 -4.06
CA PRO A 26 1.12 -13.10 -3.92
C PRO A 26 0.15 -13.41 -2.76
N ALA A 27 0.31 -12.73 -1.62
CA ALA A 27 -0.56 -12.92 -0.48
C ALA A 27 -1.97 -12.36 -0.76
N PHE A 28 -2.07 -11.21 -1.43
CA PHE A 28 -3.34 -10.60 -1.83
C PHE A 28 -4.12 -11.48 -2.82
N ILE A 29 -3.47 -12.03 -3.84
CA ILE A 29 -4.08 -12.97 -4.80
C ILE A 29 -4.66 -14.19 -4.06
N LYS A 30 -3.91 -14.79 -3.14
CA LYS A 30 -4.39 -15.94 -2.35
C LYS A 30 -5.57 -15.56 -1.45
N THR A 31 -5.53 -14.39 -0.82
CA THR A 31 -6.63 -13.86 -0.03
C THR A 31 -7.88 -13.69 -0.88
N MET A 32 -7.77 -13.08 -2.06
CA MET A 32 -8.89 -12.89 -2.97
C MET A 32 -9.48 -14.20 -3.45
N ALA A 33 -8.64 -15.16 -3.83
CA ALA A 33 -9.08 -16.48 -4.26
C ALA A 33 -9.84 -17.25 -3.17
N ALA A 34 -9.43 -17.09 -1.90
CA ALA A 34 -10.06 -17.76 -0.77
C ALA A 34 -11.38 -17.12 -0.32
N THR A 35 -11.61 -15.83 -0.61
CA THR A 35 -12.68 -15.06 0.06
C THR A 35 -13.75 -14.52 -0.89
N THR A 36 -13.51 -14.49 -2.21
CA THR A 36 -14.44 -13.86 -3.16
C THR A 36 -14.93 -14.84 -4.22
N LYS A 37 -16.23 -14.74 -4.56
CA LYS A 37 -16.81 -15.47 -5.69
C LYS A 37 -16.57 -14.79 -7.05
N GLY A 38 -16.33 -13.46 -7.03
CA GLY A 38 -16.02 -12.67 -8.22
C GLY A 38 -14.67 -11.96 -8.03
N LEU A 39 -13.73 -12.21 -8.93
CA LEU A 39 -12.41 -11.59 -8.85
C LEU A 39 -12.45 -10.16 -9.42
N PRO A 40 -12.07 -9.11 -8.68
CA PRO A 40 -11.90 -7.77 -9.23
C PRO A 40 -10.82 -7.71 -10.30
N ALA A 41 -10.87 -6.69 -11.16
CA ALA A 41 -9.77 -6.39 -12.06
C ALA A 41 -8.65 -5.68 -11.29
N ILE A 42 -7.47 -6.25 -11.26
CA ILE A 42 -6.29 -5.66 -10.61
C ILE A 42 -5.39 -5.04 -11.69
N HIS A 43 -5.12 -3.74 -11.56
CA HIS A 43 -4.25 -2.99 -12.45
C HIS A 43 -2.97 -2.61 -11.70
N ILE A 44 -1.82 -3.10 -12.15
CA ILE A 44 -0.51 -2.73 -11.60
C ILE A 44 0.07 -1.63 -12.47
N ILE A 45 0.45 -0.51 -11.88
CA ILE A 45 0.92 0.69 -12.57
C ILE A 45 2.34 1.01 -12.11
N ASP A 46 3.30 0.90 -13.04
CA ASP A 46 4.70 1.24 -12.80
C ASP A 46 5.41 1.54 -14.12
N GLY A 47 6.23 2.57 -14.14
CA GLY A 47 7.01 2.97 -15.33
C GLY A 47 8.41 2.38 -15.38
N ASP A 48 8.91 1.81 -14.29
CA ASP A 48 10.28 1.34 -14.18
C ASP A 48 10.48 -0.06 -14.78
N ALA A 49 11.74 -0.36 -15.11
CA ALA A 49 12.20 -1.70 -15.43
C ALA A 49 12.82 -2.38 -14.20
N VAL A 50 12.82 -3.70 -14.21
CA VAL A 50 13.53 -4.52 -13.22
C VAL A 50 15.04 -4.40 -13.47
N GLU A 51 15.78 -4.02 -12.44
CA GLU A 51 17.25 -3.94 -12.44
C GLU A 51 17.85 -5.04 -11.57
N GLU A 52 19.10 -5.41 -11.82
CA GLU A 52 19.82 -6.45 -11.06
C GLU A 52 19.81 -6.16 -9.54
N ARG A 53 20.06 -4.91 -9.14
CA ARG A 53 20.00 -4.46 -7.74
C ARG A 53 18.63 -4.64 -7.07
N ASN A 54 17.56 -4.78 -7.86
CA ASN A 54 16.23 -5.04 -7.28
C ASN A 54 16.10 -6.45 -6.72
N LEU A 55 16.82 -7.43 -7.29
CA LEU A 55 16.74 -8.84 -6.89
C LEU A 55 17.18 -9.08 -5.44
N GLU A 56 18.02 -8.20 -4.89
CA GLU A 56 18.49 -8.30 -3.50
C GLU A 56 17.39 -8.06 -2.45
N ARG A 57 16.35 -7.29 -2.81
CA ARG A 57 15.32 -6.81 -1.85
C ARG A 57 13.87 -6.92 -2.36
N GLN A 58 13.68 -7.30 -3.60
CA GLN A 58 12.38 -7.47 -4.25
C GLN A 58 12.26 -8.88 -4.80
N LEU A 59 11.06 -9.44 -4.79
CA LEU A 59 10.82 -10.82 -5.19
C LEU A 59 10.64 -10.96 -6.72
N PHE A 60 11.48 -10.32 -7.52
CA PHE A 60 11.53 -10.57 -8.95
C PHE A 60 12.37 -11.81 -9.28
N ASP A 61 12.01 -12.48 -10.37
CA ASP A 61 12.84 -13.53 -10.95
C ASP A 61 14.00 -12.92 -11.77
N PRO A 62 15.19 -13.50 -11.78
CA PRO A 62 16.31 -13.00 -12.61
C PRO A 62 15.96 -12.87 -14.10
N SER A 63 15.07 -13.69 -14.64
CA SER A 63 14.57 -13.60 -16.02
C SER A 63 13.70 -12.37 -16.30
N ALA A 64 13.33 -11.62 -15.26
CA ALA A 64 12.57 -10.39 -15.38
C ALA A 64 13.46 -9.13 -15.55
N ILE A 65 14.79 -9.25 -15.44
CA ILE A 65 15.71 -8.11 -15.65
C ILE A 65 15.43 -7.46 -17.02
N ALA A 66 15.42 -6.12 -17.03
CA ALA A 66 15.08 -5.26 -18.16
C ALA A 66 13.60 -5.25 -18.58
N LYS A 67 12.72 -6.10 -18.03
CA LYS A 67 11.29 -5.99 -18.25
C LYS A 67 10.70 -4.88 -17.37
N ASN A 68 9.62 -4.25 -17.85
CA ASN A 68 8.84 -3.36 -16.98
C ASN A 68 8.36 -4.11 -15.72
N LYS A 69 8.45 -3.50 -14.53
CA LYS A 69 8.12 -4.12 -13.24
C LYS A 69 6.67 -4.59 -13.17
N ALA A 70 5.71 -3.74 -13.61
CA ALA A 70 4.30 -4.11 -13.61
C ALA A 70 4.03 -5.29 -14.55
N ARG A 71 4.63 -5.30 -15.74
CA ARG A 71 4.55 -6.42 -16.68
C ARG A 71 5.14 -7.70 -16.10
N ALA A 72 6.30 -7.64 -15.48
CA ALA A 72 6.95 -8.79 -14.88
C ALA A 72 6.08 -9.46 -13.82
N LEU A 73 5.42 -8.68 -12.96
CA LEU A 73 4.49 -9.20 -11.96
C LEU A 73 3.23 -9.82 -12.61
N VAL A 74 2.66 -9.17 -13.63
CA VAL A 74 1.50 -9.72 -14.34
C VAL A 74 1.85 -11.03 -15.03
N GLU A 75 2.98 -11.13 -15.72
CA GLU A 75 3.44 -12.36 -16.37
C GLU A 75 3.62 -13.50 -15.35
N ARG A 76 4.17 -13.20 -14.17
CA ARG A 76 4.41 -14.18 -13.12
C ARG A 76 3.14 -14.74 -12.51
N TYR A 77 2.11 -13.94 -12.31
CA TYR A 77 0.91 -14.32 -11.54
C TYR A 77 -0.36 -14.46 -12.37
N ARG A 78 -0.31 -14.28 -13.69
CA ARG A 78 -1.48 -14.33 -14.60
C ARG A 78 -2.24 -15.66 -14.58
N ASP A 79 -1.55 -16.76 -14.36
CA ASP A 79 -2.17 -18.09 -14.31
C ASP A 79 -2.90 -18.31 -12.99
N GLU A 80 -2.45 -17.68 -11.90
CA GLU A 80 -3.12 -17.70 -10.59
C GLU A 80 -4.25 -16.68 -10.51
N TYR A 81 -4.15 -15.57 -11.26
CA TYR A 81 -5.13 -14.49 -11.25
C TYR A 81 -5.34 -13.88 -12.63
N ARG A 82 -6.35 -14.37 -13.36
CA ARG A 82 -6.56 -14.01 -14.77
C ARG A 82 -6.96 -12.56 -15.05
N ARG A 83 -7.45 -11.82 -14.05
CA ARG A 83 -7.85 -10.41 -14.19
C ARG A 83 -6.78 -9.45 -13.66
N LEU A 84 -5.52 -9.75 -13.97
CA LEU A 84 -4.35 -8.96 -13.64
C LEU A 84 -3.84 -8.25 -14.89
N TYR A 85 -3.66 -6.92 -14.82
CA TYR A 85 -3.31 -6.07 -15.95
C TYR A 85 -2.13 -5.17 -15.62
N ALA A 86 -1.14 -5.07 -16.51
CA ALA A 86 -0.03 -4.14 -16.39
C ALA A 86 -0.35 -2.82 -17.10
N ARG A 87 0.02 -1.72 -16.47
CA ARG A 87 0.09 -0.38 -17.07
C ARG A 87 1.52 0.11 -16.95
N GLU A 88 2.27 0.02 -18.03
CA GLU A 88 3.71 0.27 -18.11
C GLU A 88 4.01 1.77 -18.20
N ARG A 89 3.60 2.52 -17.20
CA ARG A 89 3.80 3.98 -17.09
C ARG A 89 3.73 4.41 -15.63
N PHE A 90 4.25 5.59 -15.34
CA PHE A 90 4.10 6.21 -14.04
C PHE A 90 2.66 6.68 -13.81
N PHE A 91 2.22 6.61 -12.56
CA PHE A 91 0.96 7.22 -12.13
C PHE A 91 1.12 8.75 -12.08
N HIS A 92 0.21 9.49 -12.68
CA HIS A 92 0.26 10.94 -12.79
C HIS A 92 -1.08 11.60 -12.44
N PRO A 93 -1.14 12.94 -12.19
CA PRO A 93 -2.35 13.61 -11.73
C PRO A 93 -3.59 13.50 -12.64
N GLY A 94 -3.43 13.15 -13.89
CA GLY A 94 -4.53 12.94 -14.83
C GLY A 94 -4.87 11.46 -15.07
N GLU A 95 -4.36 10.55 -14.22
CA GLU A 95 -4.63 9.12 -14.38
C GLU A 95 -6.11 8.81 -14.17
N ILE A 96 -6.70 8.12 -15.14
CA ILE A 96 -8.12 7.74 -15.09
C ILE A 96 -8.25 6.42 -14.32
N VAL A 97 -8.88 6.49 -13.18
CA VAL A 97 -9.32 5.33 -12.39
C VAL A 97 -10.85 5.24 -12.40
N LYS A 98 -11.39 4.06 -12.22
CA LYS A 98 -12.85 3.87 -12.15
C LYS A 98 -13.37 4.40 -10.82
N ASN A 99 -14.54 5.05 -10.84
CA ASN A 99 -15.18 5.52 -9.62
C ASN A 99 -15.43 4.38 -8.62
N GLY A 100 -15.24 4.68 -7.36
CA GLY A 100 -15.44 3.71 -6.28
C GLY A 100 -14.40 2.58 -6.23
N SER A 101 -13.25 2.74 -6.90
CA SER A 101 -12.15 1.76 -6.87
C SER A 101 -11.38 1.82 -5.55
N LEU A 102 -10.55 0.78 -5.32
CA LEU A 102 -9.53 0.79 -4.28
C LEU A 102 -8.15 1.01 -4.91
N LEU A 103 -7.37 1.93 -4.33
CA LEU A 103 -5.97 2.14 -4.68
C LEU A 103 -5.06 1.62 -3.57
N PHE A 104 -4.13 0.72 -3.89
CA PHE A 104 -2.95 0.47 -3.08
C PHE A 104 -1.82 1.36 -3.60
N VAL A 105 -1.27 2.21 -2.74
CA VAL A 105 -0.28 3.22 -3.11
C VAL A 105 1.05 2.87 -2.45
N PHE A 106 1.90 2.16 -3.18
CA PHE A 106 3.16 1.59 -2.71
C PHE A 106 4.35 2.24 -3.44
N VAL A 107 4.35 3.57 -3.43
CA VAL A 107 5.37 4.39 -4.09
C VAL A 107 6.31 5.02 -3.08
N ASP A 108 7.53 5.28 -3.50
CA ASP A 108 8.60 5.86 -2.69
C ASP A 108 8.70 7.38 -2.79
N ASN A 109 7.76 8.05 -3.51
CA ASN A 109 7.79 9.49 -3.70
C ASN A 109 6.46 10.18 -3.39
N HIS A 110 6.53 11.42 -2.90
CA HIS A 110 5.36 12.19 -2.49
C HIS A 110 4.51 12.67 -3.67
N ALA A 111 5.09 12.93 -4.84
CA ALA A 111 4.34 13.36 -6.03
C ALA A 111 3.34 12.29 -6.48
N ALA A 112 3.75 11.03 -6.51
CA ALA A 112 2.86 9.92 -6.86
C ALA A 112 1.80 9.68 -5.77
N ARG A 113 2.14 9.81 -4.47
CA ARG A 113 1.17 9.75 -3.36
C ARG A 113 0.13 10.84 -3.48
N ARG A 114 0.56 12.09 -3.71
CA ARG A 114 -0.33 13.24 -3.93
C ARG A 114 -1.26 13.00 -5.12
N SER A 115 -0.71 12.54 -6.25
CA SER A 115 -1.48 12.23 -7.46
C SER A 115 -2.56 11.16 -7.20
N ALA A 116 -2.22 10.12 -6.45
CA ALA A 116 -3.16 9.07 -6.08
C ALA A 116 -4.29 9.58 -5.18
N LEU A 117 -3.97 10.42 -4.18
CA LEU A 117 -4.98 11.04 -3.30
C LEU A 117 -5.90 12.00 -4.06
N ILE A 118 -5.35 12.77 -5.01
CA ILE A 118 -6.17 13.62 -5.91
C ILE A 118 -7.12 12.75 -6.74
N ALA A 119 -6.64 11.64 -7.32
CA ALA A 119 -7.49 10.72 -8.07
C ALA A 119 -8.58 10.09 -7.17
N CYS A 120 -8.27 9.76 -5.91
CA CYS A 120 -9.26 9.28 -4.95
C CYS A 120 -10.36 10.32 -4.69
N ASP A 121 -9.97 11.58 -4.49
CA ASP A 121 -10.93 12.67 -4.27
C ASP A 121 -11.87 12.90 -5.46
N HIS A 122 -11.35 12.80 -6.68
CA HIS A 122 -12.13 13.04 -7.90
C HIS A 122 -13.03 11.86 -8.28
N CYS A 123 -12.60 10.63 -8.00
CA CYS A 123 -13.29 9.42 -8.42
C CYS A 123 -13.97 8.68 -7.26
N GLU A 124 -14.11 9.30 -6.10
CA GLU A 124 -14.71 8.71 -4.90
C GLU A 124 -14.08 7.34 -4.56
N CYS A 125 -12.76 7.22 -4.76
CA CYS A 125 -12.00 6.02 -4.49
C CYS A 125 -11.46 6.04 -3.07
N THR A 126 -11.24 4.85 -2.50
CA THR A 126 -10.49 4.70 -1.26
C THR A 126 -9.04 4.33 -1.55
N ALA A 127 -8.15 4.56 -0.60
CA ALA A 127 -6.76 4.14 -0.75
C ALA A 127 -6.20 3.49 0.51
N ILE A 128 -5.23 2.60 0.30
CA ILE A 128 -4.31 2.12 1.33
C ILE A 128 -2.92 2.53 0.87
N LEU A 129 -2.34 3.50 1.58
CA LEU A 129 -0.98 3.94 1.34
C LEU A 129 -0.05 3.12 2.22
N ALA A 130 1.06 2.63 1.67
CA ALA A 130 2.13 2.04 2.48
C ALA A 130 3.47 2.63 2.10
N ALA A 131 4.30 2.81 3.12
CA ALA A 131 5.63 3.37 3.00
C ALA A 131 6.59 2.66 3.95
N ASN A 132 7.80 2.48 3.51
CA ASN A 132 8.87 1.95 4.33
C ASN A 132 10.11 2.84 4.27
N GLU A 133 10.82 2.86 5.37
CA GLU A 133 12.19 3.34 5.49
C GLU A 133 13.12 2.15 5.75
N TYR A 134 14.39 2.43 6.06
CA TYR A 134 15.36 1.37 6.33
C TYR A 134 14.86 0.36 7.38
N THR A 135 14.33 0.85 8.50
CA THR A 135 13.90 0.01 9.64
C THR A 135 12.47 0.29 10.10
N ALA A 136 11.68 0.99 9.31
CA ALA A 136 10.31 1.31 9.66
C ALA A 136 9.34 0.90 8.54
N ALA A 137 8.14 0.53 8.93
CA ALA A 137 7.05 0.20 8.05
C ALA A 137 5.78 0.90 8.51
N GLN A 138 4.99 1.35 7.55
CA GLN A 138 3.74 2.05 7.78
C GLN A 138 2.72 1.67 6.73
N ALA A 139 1.44 1.59 7.10
CA ALA A 139 0.32 1.60 6.18
C ALA A 139 -0.83 2.40 6.75
N MET A 140 -1.52 3.16 5.91
CA MET A 140 -2.60 4.06 6.28
C MET A 140 -3.80 3.92 5.34
N TRP A 141 -5.00 3.91 5.92
CA TRP A 141 -6.26 3.95 5.19
C TRP A 141 -6.67 5.38 4.86
N TYR A 142 -7.16 5.61 3.64
CA TYR A 142 -7.73 6.88 3.20
C TYR A 142 -9.12 6.69 2.59
N HIS A 143 -10.04 7.58 2.97
CA HIS A 143 -11.35 7.74 2.37
C HIS A 143 -11.56 9.22 2.01
N PRO A 144 -12.19 9.59 0.89
CA PRO A 144 -12.38 10.99 0.48
C PRO A 144 -13.03 11.89 1.53
N SER A 145 -13.86 11.32 2.42
CA SER A 145 -14.44 12.07 3.54
C SER A 145 -13.43 12.57 4.58
N PHE A 146 -12.18 12.08 4.53
CA PHE A 146 -11.10 12.54 5.42
C PHE A 146 -10.42 13.81 4.90
N ARG A 147 -10.68 14.19 3.65
CA ARG A 147 -10.03 15.32 2.98
C ARG A 147 -10.02 16.58 3.84
N GLY A 148 -8.82 17.13 4.06
CA GLY A 148 -8.60 18.32 4.88
C GLY A 148 -8.82 18.13 6.38
N GLY A 149 -9.22 16.95 6.84
CA GLY A 149 -9.37 16.61 8.25
C GLY A 149 -8.12 15.97 8.85
N ARG A 150 -8.15 15.75 10.16
CA ARG A 150 -7.02 15.17 10.91
C ARG A 150 -6.61 13.75 10.48
N LEU A 151 -7.44 13.05 9.71
CA LEU A 151 -7.17 11.71 9.18
C LEU A 151 -6.72 11.74 7.72
N ASP A 152 -6.62 12.92 7.12
CA ASP A 152 -6.08 13.08 5.77
C ASP A 152 -4.57 12.86 5.79
N PRO A 153 -4.02 11.94 4.98
CA PRO A 153 -2.58 11.72 4.88
C PRO A 153 -1.79 13.00 4.59
N ARG A 154 -2.36 13.94 3.85
CA ARG A 154 -1.74 15.25 3.53
C ARG A 154 -1.63 16.17 4.74
N VAL A 155 -2.50 15.99 5.75
CA VAL A 155 -2.45 16.71 7.03
C VAL A 155 -1.53 16.00 8.01
N CYS A 156 -1.57 14.65 8.05
CA CYS A 156 -0.69 13.86 8.91
C CYS A 156 0.79 13.95 8.48
N TYR A 157 1.02 14.01 7.16
CA TYR A 157 2.33 14.01 6.49
C TYR A 157 2.38 15.16 5.49
N PRO A 158 2.61 16.41 5.95
CA PRO A 158 2.55 17.60 5.11
C PRO A 158 3.55 17.58 3.93
N GLU A 159 4.61 16.80 4.02
CA GLU A 159 5.58 16.57 2.95
C GLU A 159 4.93 16.00 1.68
N ILE A 160 3.80 15.31 1.78
CA ILE A 160 3.03 14.86 0.61
C ILE A 160 2.63 16.04 -0.27
N GLU A 161 2.31 17.19 0.32
CA GLU A 161 1.94 18.42 -0.40
C GLU A 161 3.14 19.33 -0.67
N THR A 162 4.08 19.42 0.26
CA THR A 162 5.13 20.44 0.24
C THR A 162 6.40 19.99 -0.47
N ASP A 163 6.65 18.69 -0.58
CA ASP A 163 7.83 18.18 -1.28
C ASP A 163 7.71 18.41 -2.78
N GLN A 164 8.51 19.38 -3.27
CA GLN A 164 8.61 19.75 -4.68
C GLN A 164 9.73 19.00 -5.41
N SER A 165 10.53 18.20 -4.70
CA SER A 165 11.70 17.50 -5.26
C SER A 165 11.33 16.38 -6.23
N ASN A 166 10.07 16.00 -6.27
CA ASN A 166 9.56 14.87 -7.03
C ASN A 166 9.22 15.25 -8.46
N ASN A 167 10.22 15.25 -9.33
CA ASN A 167 9.98 15.25 -10.76
C ASN A 167 9.43 13.87 -11.18
N PRO A 168 8.21 13.76 -11.75
CA PRO A 168 7.65 12.49 -12.21
C PRO A 168 8.50 11.82 -13.30
N ILE A 169 9.40 12.57 -13.95
CA ILE A 169 10.34 12.06 -14.98
C ILE A 169 11.60 11.44 -14.31
N ARG A 170 11.91 11.82 -13.08
CA ARG A 170 12.97 11.22 -12.26
C ARG A 170 12.50 11.20 -10.81
N PRO A 171 11.70 10.22 -10.42
CA PRO A 171 11.27 10.09 -9.03
C PRO A 171 12.53 9.90 -8.16
N ARG A 172 12.89 10.94 -7.43
CA ARG A 172 13.79 10.77 -6.29
C ARG A 172 12.90 10.24 -5.16
N GLY A 173 13.17 9.04 -4.70
CA GLY A 173 12.52 8.49 -3.54
C GLY A 173 12.69 9.42 -2.33
N CYS A 174 11.93 9.18 -1.28
CA CYS A 174 12.13 9.85 0.02
C CYS A 174 13.56 9.65 0.56
N THR A 175 14.28 8.70 -0.03
CA THR A 175 15.69 8.43 0.22
C THR A 175 16.48 8.75 -1.04
N THR A 176 17.52 9.60 -0.93
CA THR A 176 18.45 9.87 -2.03
C THR A 176 19.16 8.56 -2.44
N GLN A 177 19.65 8.49 -3.68
CA GLN A 177 20.39 7.29 -4.15
C GLN A 177 21.58 7.00 -3.22
N GLU A 178 22.26 8.03 -2.72
CA GLU A 178 23.35 7.91 -1.74
C GLU A 178 22.85 7.35 -0.39
N ALA A 179 21.66 7.75 0.08
CA ALA A 179 21.09 7.21 1.29
C ALA A 179 20.63 5.74 1.11
N MET A 180 20.19 5.35 -0.10
CA MET A 180 19.85 3.95 -0.41
C MET A 180 21.09 3.05 -0.51
N GLU A 181 22.25 3.59 -0.91
CA GLU A 181 23.52 2.86 -0.89
C GLU A 181 24.02 2.64 0.54
N VAL A 182 23.77 3.59 1.44
CA VAL A 182 24.20 3.53 2.86
C VAL A 182 23.19 2.77 3.72
N ALA A 183 21.90 2.84 3.42
CA ALA A 183 20.82 2.21 4.19
C ALA A 183 19.72 1.65 3.25
N PRO A 184 19.96 0.52 2.58
CA PRO A 184 18.99 -0.07 1.66
C PRO A 184 17.75 -0.52 2.43
N GLN A 185 16.57 -0.30 1.84
CA GLN A 185 15.31 -0.78 2.42
C GLN A 185 15.38 -2.30 2.65
N LEU A 186 15.22 -2.72 3.90
CA LEU A 186 15.28 -4.13 4.25
C LEU A 186 14.06 -4.90 3.72
N PRO A 187 14.23 -6.16 3.28
CA PRO A 187 13.10 -7.03 2.92
C PRO A 187 12.04 -7.13 4.01
N ILE A 188 12.43 -7.10 5.29
CA ILE A 188 11.49 -7.13 6.42
C ILE A 188 10.58 -5.89 6.47
N ALA A 189 11.08 -4.71 6.09
CA ALA A 189 10.25 -3.49 6.03
C ALA A 189 9.21 -3.59 4.90
N ASN A 190 9.62 -4.09 3.72
CA ASN A 190 8.70 -4.37 2.63
C ASN A 190 7.60 -5.37 3.02
N LEU A 191 8.00 -6.47 3.67
CA LEU A 191 7.07 -7.51 4.14
C LEU A 191 6.09 -6.96 5.20
N ALA A 192 6.56 -6.15 6.15
CA ALA A 192 5.70 -5.55 7.16
C ALA A 192 4.69 -4.57 6.54
N CYS A 193 5.11 -3.71 5.61
CA CYS A 193 4.19 -2.84 4.86
C CYS A 193 3.12 -3.65 4.12
N ALA A 194 3.53 -4.73 3.45
CA ALA A 194 2.61 -5.62 2.76
C ALA A 194 1.59 -6.26 3.72
N ALA A 195 2.05 -6.72 4.89
CA ALA A 195 1.18 -7.29 5.92
C ALA A 195 0.18 -6.25 6.48
N TYR A 196 0.63 -5.03 6.77
CA TYR A 196 -0.24 -3.95 7.25
C TYR A 196 -1.28 -3.53 6.21
N ALA A 197 -0.88 -3.43 4.94
CA ALA A 197 -1.81 -3.13 3.86
C ALA A 197 -2.88 -4.23 3.71
N LEU A 198 -2.50 -5.52 3.84
CA LEU A 198 -3.43 -6.64 3.85
C LEU A 198 -4.37 -6.62 5.06
N GLN A 199 -3.88 -6.26 6.25
CA GLN A 199 -4.71 -6.14 7.46
C GLN A 199 -5.74 -5.03 7.31
N LEU A 200 -5.35 -3.85 6.81
CA LEU A 200 -6.29 -2.77 6.53
C LEU A 200 -7.33 -3.17 5.48
N PHE A 201 -6.90 -3.79 4.38
CA PHE A 201 -7.81 -4.33 3.37
C PHE A 201 -8.80 -5.32 3.98
N TRP A 202 -8.31 -6.32 4.71
CA TRP A 202 -9.14 -7.33 5.36
C TRP A 202 -10.15 -6.68 6.30
N PHE A 203 -9.71 -5.77 7.14
CA PHE A 203 -10.59 -5.08 8.07
C PHE A 203 -11.70 -4.32 7.34
N TYR A 204 -11.35 -3.41 6.43
CA TYR A 204 -12.32 -2.52 5.80
C TYR A 204 -13.29 -3.21 4.84
N PHE A 205 -12.89 -4.27 4.19
CA PHE A 205 -13.72 -4.96 3.20
C PHE A 205 -14.33 -6.28 3.67
N MET A 206 -13.78 -6.90 4.70
CA MET A 206 -14.24 -8.21 5.17
C MET A 206 -14.85 -8.17 6.56
N VAL A 207 -14.33 -7.36 7.46
CA VAL A 207 -14.76 -7.29 8.87
C VAL A 207 -15.73 -6.13 9.09
N ALA A 208 -15.33 -4.91 8.74
CA ALA A 208 -16.08 -3.69 9.00
C ALA A 208 -17.53 -3.68 8.48
N PRO A 209 -17.86 -4.31 7.32
CA PRO A 209 -19.24 -4.38 6.86
C PRO A 209 -20.19 -5.13 7.79
N SER A 210 -19.67 -5.97 8.67
CA SER A 210 -20.47 -6.75 9.65
C SER A 210 -20.53 -6.09 11.04
N LEU A 211 -19.81 -4.99 11.25
CA LEU A 211 -19.77 -4.29 12.54
C LEU A 211 -20.85 -3.22 12.63
N GLU A 212 -21.35 -3.02 13.85
CA GLU A 212 -22.29 -1.95 14.16
C GLU A 212 -21.61 -0.57 14.01
N GLU A 213 -22.43 0.45 13.70
CA GLU A 213 -21.95 1.80 13.42
C GLU A 213 -21.22 2.45 14.61
N ASP A 214 -21.64 2.13 15.82
CA ASP A 214 -21.06 2.66 17.07
C ASP A 214 -19.61 2.18 17.33
N SER A 215 -19.17 1.10 16.67
CA SER A 215 -17.81 0.59 16.81
C SER A 215 -16.76 1.37 16.02
N ARG A 216 -17.13 2.35 15.20
CA ARG A 216 -16.24 3.06 14.27
C ARG A 216 -15.07 3.80 14.91
N SER A 217 -15.19 4.24 16.15
CA SER A 217 -14.12 4.94 16.87
C SER A 217 -12.88 4.06 17.12
N PHE A 218 -13.03 2.74 16.98
CA PHE A 218 -11.96 1.75 17.17
C PHE A 218 -11.38 1.20 15.86
N TRP A 219 -11.83 1.71 14.70
CA TRP A 219 -11.36 1.20 13.43
C TRP A 219 -9.91 1.62 13.16
N PRO A 220 -9.06 0.68 12.71
CA PRO A 220 -7.66 0.96 12.46
C PRO A 220 -7.53 1.90 11.25
N ILE A 221 -6.91 3.05 11.47
CA ILE A 221 -6.60 4.00 10.38
C ILE A 221 -5.17 3.82 9.91
N GLU A 222 -4.27 3.50 10.84
CA GLU A 222 -2.85 3.41 10.58
C GLU A 222 -2.19 2.27 11.36
N HIS A 223 -1.24 1.59 10.72
CA HIS A 223 -0.28 0.68 11.35
C HIS A 223 1.13 1.21 11.13
N THR A 224 1.91 1.30 12.19
CA THR A 224 3.33 1.70 12.13
C THR A 224 4.18 0.76 12.97
N ASN A 225 5.41 0.56 12.53
CA ASN A 225 6.43 -0.14 13.31
C ASN A 225 7.83 0.43 13.00
N ASN A 226 8.66 0.49 14.04
CA ASN A 226 10.08 0.77 13.92
C ASN A 226 10.86 -0.44 14.47
N PHE A 227 11.56 -1.16 13.60
CA PHE A 227 12.27 -2.39 13.94
C PHE A 227 13.50 -2.18 14.82
N ASN A 228 13.97 -0.93 14.99
CA ASN A 228 15.03 -0.59 15.94
C ASN A 228 14.52 -0.52 17.38
N VAL A 229 13.20 -0.49 17.58
CA VAL A 229 12.58 -0.42 18.91
C VAL A 229 11.98 -1.77 19.25
N ILE A 230 12.67 -2.55 20.08
CA ILE A 230 12.13 -3.79 20.63
C ILE A 230 11.40 -3.44 21.93
N GLN A 231 10.07 -3.46 21.89
CA GLN A 231 9.27 -3.42 23.11
C GLN A 231 9.16 -4.83 23.67
N THR A 232 9.94 -5.13 24.70
CA THR A 232 9.81 -6.38 25.43
C THR A 232 8.84 -6.17 26.58
N ARG A 233 7.65 -6.78 26.51
CA ARG A 233 6.77 -6.89 27.68
C ARG A 233 7.37 -7.90 28.64
N LYS A 234 7.61 -7.49 29.88
CA LYS A 234 8.07 -8.38 30.94
C LYS A 234 6.86 -9.11 31.53
N GLU A 235 7.07 -10.31 32.05
CA GLU A 235 6.02 -11.11 32.66
C GLU A 235 5.28 -10.35 33.80
N GLN A 236 5.95 -9.42 34.45
CA GLN A 236 5.39 -8.51 35.46
C GLN A 236 4.31 -7.55 34.90
N ASP A 237 4.32 -7.24 33.59
CA ASP A 237 3.32 -6.37 32.97
C ASP A 237 1.98 -7.09 32.79
N TYR A 238 1.98 -8.42 32.72
CA TYR A 238 0.77 -9.24 32.67
C TYR A 238 0.15 -9.47 34.07
N ALA A 239 0.98 -9.51 35.12
CA ALA A 239 0.51 -9.72 36.47
C ALA A 239 -0.25 -8.52 37.05
N ARG A 240 0.01 -7.29 36.56
CA ARG A 240 -0.70 -6.07 37.00
C ARG A 240 -2.13 -5.98 36.45
N ASN A 241 -2.40 -6.51 35.28
CA ASN A 241 -3.73 -6.47 34.67
C ASN A 241 -4.68 -7.56 35.19
N SER A 242 -4.19 -8.51 35.95
CA SER A 242 -5.00 -9.59 36.55
C SER A 242 -5.47 -9.29 37.99
N VAL A 243 -5.12 -8.14 38.53
CA VAL A 243 -5.50 -7.73 39.91
C VAL A 243 -6.57 -6.63 39.91
N GLU A 244 -6.93 -6.09 38.75
CA GLU A 244 -7.96 -5.04 38.60
C GLU A 244 -9.29 -5.55 37.99
N THR A 245 -9.58 -6.86 38.05
CA THR A 245 -10.89 -7.43 37.69
C THR A 245 -11.59 -8.06 38.89
#